data_dd4f6474efc959db1b463d78abb5ab46
#
_entry.id   dd4f6474efc959db1b463d78abb5ab46
#
_cell.length_a   1.000
_cell.length_b   1.000
_cell.length_c   1.000
_cell.angle_alpha   90.00
_cell.angle_beta   90.00
_cell.angle_gamma   90.00
#
_symmetry.space_group_name_H-M   'P 1'
#
loop_
_entity.id
_entity.type
_entity.pdbx_description
1 polymer ?
#
loop_
_entity_poly.entity_id
_entity_poly.type
_entity_poly.pdbx_seq_one_letter_code
_entity_poly.pdbx_strand_id
1 'polypeptide(L)'
;MMKKLIFVFIILFSIKGNAQTNPENKIGVWYAYGGSHKISEKVILKSQAQFRFFDLANDLQQMMLRAGANYKFNDTFSGYLGYAYFNTDSTFGVDGGNASEHRLVEDFNIHYKHSKLGIAHRFRFEQRFFSSNILHWFRYQLGLNHPITNKLSAYIYDEVFLNLKGDTFSQNWFGIGIKHKVSSAVKLQLGYHNISLNGAASFNRIIAGIAISTNHMKNK
;
A
#
# COMPACT_ATOMS: atom_id res chain seq x y z
N MET A 1 -0.14 31.92 19.89
CA MET A 1 -0.83 30.87 19.13
C MET A 1 -0.28 29.45 19.29
N MET A 2 0.87 29.20 19.91
CA MET A 2 1.48 27.87 20.08
C MET A 2 0.89 27.00 21.21
N LYS A 3 0.23 27.57 22.21
CA LYS A 3 -0.26 26.83 23.38
C LYS A 3 -1.50 25.95 23.11
N LYS A 4 -2.22 26.15 22.00
CA LYS A 4 -3.43 25.35 21.65
C LYS A 4 -3.13 24.07 20.86
N LEU A 5 -1.93 23.94 20.27
CA LEU A 5 -1.53 22.75 19.50
C LEU A 5 -1.07 21.59 20.39
N ILE A 6 -0.57 21.88 21.59
CA ILE A 6 -0.05 20.86 22.53
C ILE A 6 -1.20 20.07 23.19
N PHE A 7 -2.38 20.64 23.32
CA PHE A 7 -3.53 20.00 23.97
C PHE A 7 -4.20 18.90 23.12
N VAL A 8 -4.09 18.99 21.81
CA VAL A 8 -4.66 17.99 20.88
C VAL A 8 -3.78 16.71 20.85
N PHE A 9 -2.48 16.82 21.14
CA PHE A 9 -1.56 15.67 21.10
C PHE A 9 -1.65 14.78 22.35
N ILE A 10 -2.13 15.31 23.48
CA ILE A 10 -2.20 14.57 24.77
C ILE A 10 -3.45 13.69 24.86
N ILE A 11 -4.52 14.01 24.13
CA ILE A 11 -5.78 13.24 24.17
C ILE A 11 -5.67 11.89 23.43
N LEU A 12 -4.68 11.72 22.56
CA LEU A 12 -4.49 10.48 21.81
C LEU A 12 -3.75 9.36 22.57
N PHE A 13 -3.25 9.62 23.79
CA PHE A 13 -2.43 8.66 24.54
C PHE A 13 -3.15 7.93 25.68
N SER A 14 -4.44 8.10 25.87
CA SER A 14 -5.17 7.48 26.99
C SER A 14 -6.07 6.31 26.61
N ILE A 15 -5.86 5.68 25.44
CA ILE A 15 -6.53 4.41 25.15
C ILE A 15 -5.73 3.30 25.82
N LYS A 16 -6.08 3.00 27.05
CA LYS A 16 -5.68 1.71 27.69
C LYS A 16 -6.41 0.59 26.94
N GLY A 17 -5.76 0.07 25.89
CA GLY A 17 -6.24 -1.12 25.21
C GLY A 17 -6.13 -2.31 26.15
N ASN A 18 -7.24 -2.92 26.53
CA ASN A 18 -7.24 -4.27 27.04
C ASN A 18 -6.52 -5.16 26.01
N ALA A 19 -5.55 -5.93 26.46
CA ALA A 19 -4.81 -6.87 25.61
C ALA A 19 -5.79 -7.96 25.13
N GLN A 20 -6.44 -7.71 23.99
CA GLN A 20 -7.26 -8.71 23.31
C GLN A 20 -6.34 -9.58 22.47
N THR A 21 -6.49 -10.90 22.62
CA THR A 21 -5.68 -11.92 21.94
C THR A 21 -6.04 -12.13 20.47
N ASN A 22 -7.04 -11.43 19.95
CA ASN A 22 -7.48 -11.55 18.56
C ASN A 22 -6.89 -10.42 17.70
N PRO A 23 -6.17 -10.72 16.58
CA PRO A 23 -5.59 -9.71 15.69
C PRO A 23 -6.62 -8.78 15.02
N GLU A 24 -7.89 -9.18 14.91
CA GLU A 24 -8.97 -8.33 14.39
C GLU A 24 -9.27 -7.14 15.30
N ASN A 25 -9.02 -7.30 16.60
CA ASN A 25 -9.27 -6.26 17.58
C ASN A 25 -8.06 -5.34 17.80
N LYS A 26 -6.95 -5.57 17.10
CA LYS A 26 -5.75 -4.74 17.18
C LYS A 26 -5.58 -3.83 15.95
N ILE A 27 -4.97 -2.69 16.19
CA ILE A 27 -4.54 -1.79 15.12
C ILE A 27 -3.10 -2.18 14.76
N GLY A 28 -2.94 -2.87 13.65
CA GLY A 28 -1.61 -3.17 13.12
C GLY A 28 -1.03 -1.99 12.36
N VAL A 29 0.27 -2.04 12.13
CA VAL A 29 0.99 -0.99 11.38
C VAL A 29 1.74 -1.58 10.19
N TRP A 30 1.65 -0.87 9.06
CA TRP A 30 2.43 -1.15 7.86
C TRP A 30 3.44 -0.04 7.63
N TYR A 31 4.70 -0.34 7.77
CA TYR A 31 5.79 0.55 7.37
C TYR A 31 6.11 0.31 5.90
N ALA A 32 6.05 1.36 5.10
CA ALA A 32 6.14 1.25 3.66
C ALA A 32 7.21 2.17 3.08
N TYR A 33 8.04 1.63 2.22
CA TYR A 33 8.92 2.36 1.32
C TYR A 33 8.43 2.19 -0.12
N GLY A 34 8.48 3.26 -0.91
CA GLY A 34 8.23 3.24 -2.35
C GLY A 34 9.28 4.04 -3.11
N GLY A 35 9.95 3.41 -4.06
CA GLY A 35 10.88 4.03 -4.99
C GLY A 35 10.26 4.25 -6.36
N SER A 36 10.63 5.36 -7.02
CA SER A 36 10.21 5.70 -8.39
C SER A 36 11.37 6.39 -9.11
N HIS A 37 12.01 5.69 -10.04
CA HIS A 37 13.26 6.10 -10.68
C HIS A 37 13.05 6.26 -12.18
N LYS A 38 12.88 7.51 -12.64
CA LYS A 38 12.69 7.81 -14.05
C LYS A 38 14.01 7.61 -14.79
N ILE A 39 14.08 6.63 -15.70
CA ILE A 39 15.27 6.29 -16.48
C ILE A 39 15.15 6.69 -17.95
N SER A 40 13.90 6.87 -18.45
CA SER A 40 13.62 7.47 -19.76
C SER A 40 12.29 8.22 -19.73
N GLU A 41 11.90 8.86 -20.84
CA GLU A 41 10.61 9.56 -20.94
C GLU A 41 9.42 8.60 -20.69
N LYS A 42 9.57 7.34 -21.08
CA LYS A 42 8.50 6.34 -21.00
C LYS A 42 8.70 5.30 -19.90
N VAL A 43 9.92 5.14 -19.36
CA VAL A 43 10.24 4.05 -18.42
C VAL A 43 10.58 4.58 -17.04
N ILE A 44 9.87 4.06 -16.04
CA ILE A 44 10.07 4.35 -14.62
C ILE A 44 10.28 3.02 -13.89
N LEU A 45 11.45 2.82 -13.31
CA LEU A 45 11.67 1.70 -12.40
C LEU A 45 10.97 1.97 -11.07
N LYS A 46 10.33 0.94 -10.55
CA LYS A 46 9.62 0.98 -9.26
C LYS A 46 10.23 -0.03 -8.30
N SER A 47 10.41 0.39 -7.07
CA SER A 47 10.77 -0.49 -5.96
C SER A 47 9.85 -0.27 -4.79
N GLN A 48 9.59 -1.29 -3.98
CA GLN A 48 8.76 -1.21 -2.81
C GLN A 48 9.23 -2.20 -1.76
N ALA A 49 9.22 -1.77 -0.50
CA ALA A 49 9.36 -2.63 0.65
C ALA A 49 8.24 -2.32 1.64
N GLN A 50 7.66 -3.34 2.25
CA GLN A 50 6.68 -3.17 3.32
C GLN A 50 6.99 -4.18 4.43
N PHE A 51 6.91 -3.67 5.67
CA PHE A 51 6.92 -4.46 6.88
C PHE A 51 5.57 -4.27 7.55
N ARG A 52 4.81 -5.33 7.66
CA ARG A 52 3.43 -5.35 8.15
C ARG A 52 3.42 -6.03 9.50
N PHE A 53 2.96 -5.34 10.51
CA PHE A 53 2.90 -5.83 11.87
C PHE A 53 1.45 -6.02 12.29
N PHE A 54 1.19 -7.02 13.14
CA PHE A 54 -0.12 -7.20 13.76
C PHE A 54 -0.46 -6.09 14.74
N ASP A 55 0.55 -5.46 15.34
CA ASP A 55 0.45 -4.29 16.20
C ASP A 55 1.41 -3.15 15.77
N LEU A 56 1.86 -2.28 16.69
CA LEU A 56 2.66 -1.09 16.33
C LEU A 56 4.07 -1.41 15.82
N ALA A 57 4.78 -2.39 16.41
CA ALA A 57 6.15 -2.71 16.04
C ALA A 57 6.60 -4.12 16.46
N ASN A 58 5.78 -4.84 17.21
CA ASN A 58 6.01 -6.21 17.58
C ASN A 58 5.21 -7.13 16.65
N ASP A 59 5.55 -8.40 16.60
CA ASP A 59 4.80 -9.41 15.87
C ASP A 59 4.70 -9.09 14.36
N LEU A 60 5.79 -9.36 13.65
CA LEU A 60 5.90 -9.14 12.21
C LEU A 60 5.04 -10.15 11.45
N GLN A 61 3.90 -9.69 10.94
CA GLN A 61 2.98 -10.49 10.13
C GLN A 61 3.53 -10.81 8.74
N GLN A 62 4.10 -9.81 8.04
CA GLN A 62 4.52 -10.00 6.65
C GLN A 62 5.58 -9.00 6.24
N MET A 63 6.61 -9.49 5.58
CA MET A 63 7.54 -8.69 4.80
C MET A 63 7.20 -8.82 3.31
N MET A 64 7.24 -7.71 2.59
CA MET A 64 7.05 -7.67 1.13
C MET A 64 8.14 -6.83 0.49
N LEU A 65 8.81 -7.41 -0.52
CA LEU A 65 9.73 -6.71 -1.41
C LEU A 65 9.20 -6.80 -2.83
N ARG A 66 9.19 -5.70 -3.58
CA ARG A 66 8.75 -5.67 -4.97
C ARG A 66 9.62 -4.75 -5.80
N ALA A 67 9.95 -5.19 -7.01
CA ALA A 67 10.61 -4.37 -8.02
C ALA A 67 9.99 -4.62 -9.40
N GLY A 68 10.08 -3.64 -10.29
CA GLY A 68 9.57 -3.75 -11.64
C GLY A 68 9.70 -2.47 -12.43
N ALA A 69 9.18 -2.49 -13.65
CA ALA A 69 9.20 -1.36 -14.58
C ALA A 69 7.78 -0.93 -14.95
N ASN A 70 7.54 0.37 -14.92
CA ASN A 70 6.33 0.99 -15.42
C ASN A 70 6.65 1.64 -16.77
N TYR A 71 5.87 1.30 -17.79
CA TYR A 71 5.96 1.88 -19.12
C TYR A 71 4.76 2.83 -19.36
N LYS A 72 5.04 4.07 -19.71
CA LYS A 72 4.02 5.06 -20.07
C LYS A 72 3.70 4.92 -21.56
N PHE A 73 2.46 4.53 -21.87
CA PHE A 73 1.95 4.56 -23.24
C PHE A 73 1.70 6.01 -23.67
N ASN A 74 1.04 6.77 -22.77
CA ASN A 74 0.80 8.21 -22.88
C ASN A 74 0.59 8.80 -21.46
N ASP A 75 0.07 10.03 -21.36
CA ASP A 75 -0.14 10.68 -20.06
C ASP A 75 -1.30 10.07 -19.24
N THR A 76 -2.20 9.36 -19.88
CA THR A 76 -3.36 8.72 -19.26
C THR A 76 -3.11 7.24 -18.93
N PHE A 77 -2.44 6.52 -19.82
CA PHE A 77 -2.30 5.06 -19.74
C PHE A 77 -0.87 4.64 -19.48
N SER A 78 -0.70 3.66 -18.56
CA SER A 78 0.59 3.02 -18.34
C SER A 78 0.41 1.54 -17.97
N GLY A 79 1.42 0.73 -18.29
CA GLY A 79 1.55 -0.67 -17.89
C GLY A 79 2.68 -0.84 -16.89
N TYR A 80 2.55 -1.77 -15.97
CA TYR A 80 3.61 -2.16 -15.04
C TYR A 80 3.80 -3.67 -15.10
N LEU A 81 5.06 -4.08 -15.11
CA LEU A 81 5.45 -5.47 -14.93
C LEU A 81 6.48 -5.53 -13.80
N GLY A 82 6.27 -6.42 -12.85
CA GLY A 82 7.14 -6.54 -11.69
C GLY A 82 7.09 -7.89 -11.02
N TYR A 83 8.09 -8.11 -10.21
CA TYR A 83 8.22 -9.28 -9.35
C TYR A 83 8.13 -8.84 -7.90
N ALA A 84 7.47 -9.66 -7.08
CA ALA A 84 7.38 -9.46 -5.65
C ALA A 84 7.68 -10.75 -4.88
N TYR A 85 8.38 -10.59 -3.77
CA TYR A 85 8.62 -11.62 -2.76
C TYR A 85 7.88 -11.26 -1.48
N PHE A 86 7.21 -12.25 -0.92
CA PHE A 86 6.54 -12.14 0.38
C PHE A 86 7.06 -13.23 1.31
N ASN A 87 7.26 -12.86 2.56
CA ASN A 87 7.45 -13.79 3.65
C ASN A 87 6.39 -13.47 4.70
N THR A 88 5.56 -14.43 5.05
CA THR A 88 4.37 -14.23 5.88
C THR A 88 4.38 -15.18 7.05
N ASP A 89 4.32 -14.65 8.26
CA ASP A 89 3.87 -15.34 9.46
C ASP A 89 2.39 -15.02 9.66
N SER A 90 1.54 -16.02 9.60
CA SER A 90 0.10 -15.87 9.79
C SER A 90 -0.35 -16.07 11.24
N THR A 91 0.56 -16.45 12.13
CA THR A 91 0.27 -16.65 13.55
C THR A 91 0.37 -15.33 14.31
N PHE A 92 -0.49 -15.14 15.28
CA PHE A 92 -0.52 -13.95 16.11
C PHE A 92 0.02 -14.26 17.50
N GLY A 93 1.02 -13.50 17.94
CA GLY A 93 1.58 -13.59 19.29
C GLY A 93 2.52 -14.78 19.57
N VAL A 94 2.71 -15.65 18.58
CA VAL A 94 3.64 -16.79 18.62
C VAL A 94 4.31 -16.91 17.26
N ASP A 95 5.60 -17.05 17.21
CA ASP A 95 6.31 -17.31 15.96
C ASP A 95 5.86 -18.67 15.40
N GLY A 96 5.07 -18.58 14.31
CA GLY A 96 4.50 -19.77 13.67
C GLY A 96 5.10 -20.01 12.35
N GLY A 97 5.82 -20.65 11.84
CA GLY A 97 6.43 -20.94 10.54
C GLY A 97 6.10 -19.94 9.43
N ASN A 98 7.12 -19.48 8.78
CA ASN A 98 7.03 -18.51 7.69
C ASN A 98 6.68 -19.18 6.36
N ALA A 99 5.67 -18.66 5.67
CA ALA A 99 5.33 -19.02 4.30
C ALA A 99 5.93 -18.02 3.32
N SER A 100 6.72 -18.53 2.38
CA SER A 100 7.27 -17.72 1.28
C SER A 100 6.36 -17.77 0.07
N GLU A 101 6.24 -16.62 -0.59
CA GLU A 101 5.46 -16.49 -1.79
C GLU A 101 6.18 -15.59 -2.80
N HIS A 102 6.19 -16.01 -4.04
CA HIS A 102 6.69 -15.24 -5.18
C HIS A 102 5.52 -14.80 -6.05
N ARG A 103 5.55 -13.55 -6.54
CA ARG A 103 4.51 -13.05 -7.44
C ARG A 103 5.09 -12.42 -8.68
N LEU A 104 4.47 -12.74 -9.81
CA LEU A 104 4.53 -11.89 -10.99
C LEU A 104 3.34 -10.94 -10.92
N VAL A 105 3.58 -9.66 -11.13
CA VAL A 105 2.59 -8.58 -10.98
C VAL A 105 2.52 -7.80 -12.27
N GLU A 106 1.34 -7.73 -12.85
CA GLU A 106 1.04 -7.00 -14.08
C GLU A 106 -0.05 -5.98 -13.79
N ASP A 107 0.23 -4.67 -14.01
CA ASP A 107 -0.79 -3.62 -13.86
C ASP A 107 -1.08 -2.95 -15.20
N PHE A 108 -2.36 -2.67 -15.43
CA PHE A 108 -2.80 -1.64 -16.36
C PHE A 108 -3.38 -0.48 -15.56
N ASN A 109 -2.86 0.72 -15.78
CA ASN A 109 -3.22 1.90 -15.02
C ASN A 109 -3.80 2.98 -15.92
N ILE A 110 -4.88 3.61 -15.43
CA ILE A 110 -5.52 4.77 -16.05
C ILE A 110 -5.45 5.92 -15.05
N HIS A 111 -4.85 7.05 -15.43
CA HIS A 111 -4.73 8.23 -14.60
C HIS A 111 -5.25 9.46 -15.35
N TYR A 112 -6.15 10.19 -14.73
CA TYR A 112 -6.61 11.48 -15.27
C TYR A 112 -6.96 12.44 -14.15
N LYS A 113 -7.23 13.68 -14.49
CA LYS A 113 -7.64 14.71 -13.56
C LYS A 113 -8.97 15.30 -13.97
N HIS A 114 -9.82 15.51 -12.97
CA HIS A 114 -11.00 16.34 -13.10
C HIS A 114 -10.85 17.53 -12.15
N SER A 115 -10.60 18.73 -12.69
CA SER A 115 -10.20 19.90 -11.90
C SER A 115 -8.93 19.60 -11.05
N LYS A 116 -9.00 19.74 -9.74
CA LYS A 116 -7.93 19.42 -8.80
C LYS A 116 -7.91 17.95 -8.35
N LEU A 117 -8.96 17.18 -8.65
CA LEU A 117 -9.08 15.79 -8.25
C LEU A 117 -8.31 14.87 -9.21
N GLY A 118 -7.29 14.21 -8.73
CA GLY A 118 -6.62 13.12 -9.45
C GLY A 118 -7.39 11.83 -9.26
N ILE A 119 -7.67 11.13 -10.35
CA ILE A 119 -8.42 9.87 -10.40
C ILE A 119 -7.49 8.81 -10.99
N ALA A 120 -7.41 7.66 -10.34
CA ALA A 120 -6.56 6.56 -10.76
C ALA A 120 -7.32 5.24 -10.70
N HIS A 121 -7.29 4.51 -11.80
CA HIS A 121 -7.75 3.14 -11.84
C HIS A 121 -6.54 2.24 -12.02
N ARG A 122 -6.47 1.15 -11.27
CA ARG A 122 -5.47 0.10 -11.44
C ARG A 122 -6.17 -1.23 -11.59
N PHE A 123 -5.91 -1.89 -12.69
CA PHE A 123 -6.28 -3.27 -12.96
C PHE A 123 -5.02 -4.09 -12.80
N ARG A 124 -5.02 -5.05 -11.88
CA ARG A 124 -3.84 -5.85 -11.54
C ARG A 124 -4.13 -7.33 -11.70
N PHE A 125 -3.25 -8.01 -12.39
CA PHE A 125 -3.10 -9.45 -12.38
C PHE A 125 -1.93 -9.85 -11.50
N GLU A 126 -2.12 -10.87 -10.65
CA GLU A 126 -1.07 -11.47 -9.85
C GLU A 126 -1.06 -12.98 -10.07
N GLN A 127 0.08 -13.49 -10.50
CA GLN A 127 0.39 -14.91 -10.49
C GLN A 127 1.20 -15.17 -9.22
N ARG A 128 0.60 -15.92 -8.30
CA ARG A 128 1.10 -16.14 -6.94
C ARG A 128 1.62 -17.56 -6.83
N PHE A 129 2.94 -17.71 -6.70
CA PHE A 129 3.64 -18.98 -6.63
C PHE A 129 3.97 -19.31 -5.18
N PHE A 130 3.39 -20.37 -4.69
CA PHE A 130 3.67 -21.00 -3.40
C PHE A 130 4.44 -22.29 -3.63
N SER A 131 4.99 -22.87 -2.57
CA SER A 131 5.73 -24.16 -2.67
C SER A 131 4.89 -25.30 -3.25
N SER A 132 3.58 -25.31 -3.05
CA SER A 132 2.68 -26.41 -3.43
C SER A 132 1.62 -26.05 -4.47
N ASN A 133 1.42 -24.77 -4.77
CA ASN A 133 0.35 -24.35 -5.69
C ASN A 133 0.63 -23.00 -6.35
N ILE A 134 -0.12 -22.72 -7.40
CA ILE A 134 -0.16 -21.41 -8.07
C ILE A 134 -1.58 -20.90 -8.00
N LEU A 135 -1.72 -19.65 -7.57
CA LEU A 135 -3.01 -18.93 -7.55
C LEU A 135 -2.94 -17.75 -8.52
N HIS A 136 -4.06 -17.42 -9.11
CA HIS A 136 -4.23 -16.28 -9.99
C HIS A 136 -5.26 -15.34 -9.38
N TRP A 137 -4.84 -14.08 -9.17
CA TRP A 137 -5.71 -13.06 -8.62
C TRP A 137 -5.85 -11.91 -9.60
N PHE A 138 -7.08 -11.39 -9.66
CA PHE A 138 -7.37 -10.11 -10.29
C PHE A 138 -7.74 -9.11 -9.21
N ARG A 139 -7.23 -7.88 -9.35
CA ARG A 139 -7.52 -6.81 -8.40
C ARG A 139 -7.88 -5.55 -9.17
N TYR A 140 -8.91 -4.86 -8.71
CA TYR A 140 -9.27 -3.55 -9.21
C TYR A 140 -9.22 -2.54 -8.08
N GLN A 141 -8.51 -1.42 -8.31
CA GLN A 141 -8.44 -0.31 -7.37
C GLN A 141 -8.91 0.97 -8.05
N LEU A 142 -9.82 1.68 -7.37
CA LEU A 142 -10.13 3.08 -7.63
C LEU A 142 -9.47 3.95 -6.56
N GLY A 143 -8.65 4.89 -6.96
CA GLY A 143 -7.96 5.84 -6.09
C GLY A 143 -8.28 7.28 -6.45
N LEU A 144 -8.54 8.10 -5.43
CA LEU A 144 -8.74 9.53 -5.55
C LEU A 144 -7.65 10.27 -4.76
N ASN A 145 -7.15 11.36 -5.32
CA ASN A 145 -6.17 12.22 -4.66
C ASN A 145 -6.54 13.67 -4.85
N HIS A 146 -6.59 14.45 -3.76
CA HIS A 146 -6.89 15.88 -3.80
C HIS A 146 -5.78 16.69 -3.12
N PRO A 147 -5.17 17.68 -3.79
CA PRO A 147 -4.22 18.58 -3.16
C PRO A 147 -4.96 19.52 -2.21
N ILE A 148 -4.54 19.54 -0.94
CA ILE A 148 -5.03 20.47 0.08
C ILE A 148 -4.20 21.76 0.04
N THR A 149 -2.86 21.60 -0.07
CA THR A 149 -1.89 22.68 -0.24
C THR A 149 -0.83 22.27 -1.28
N ASN A 150 0.14 23.13 -1.55
CA ASN A 150 1.27 22.80 -2.44
C ASN A 150 2.16 21.65 -1.92
N LYS A 151 2.07 21.34 -0.61
CA LYS A 151 2.85 20.29 0.04
C LYS A 151 2.01 19.14 0.59
N LEU A 152 0.72 19.35 0.83
CA LEU A 152 -0.16 18.37 1.46
C LEU A 152 -1.27 17.94 0.49
N SER A 153 -1.52 16.64 0.37
CA SER A 153 -2.66 16.07 -0.33
C SER A 153 -3.35 15.00 0.50
N ALA A 154 -4.67 14.90 0.36
CA ALA A 154 -5.45 13.77 0.88
C ALA A 154 -5.63 12.73 -0.21
N TYR A 155 -5.78 11.47 0.19
CA TYR A 155 -6.15 10.39 -0.70
C TYR A 155 -7.17 9.47 -0.06
N ILE A 156 -7.93 8.81 -0.91
CA ILE A 156 -8.81 7.70 -0.56
C ILE A 156 -8.72 6.66 -1.68
N TYR A 157 -8.85 5.40 -1.34
CA TYR A 157 -8.97 4.33 -2.34
C TYR A 157 -9.81 3.17 -1.83
N ASP A 158 -10.36 2.45 -2.78
CA ASP A 158 -11.01 1.16 -2.57
C ASP A 158 -10.42 0.15 -3.54
N GLU A 159 -10.16 -1.06 -3.07
CA GLU A 159 -9.56 -2.12 -3.87
C GLU A 159 -10.22 -3.46 -3.60
N VAL A 160 -10.77 -4.06 -4.64
CA VAL A 160 -11.39 -5.38 -4.62
C VAL A 160 -10.39 -6.42 -5.11
N PHE A 161 -10.36 -7.57 -4.45
CA PHE A 161 -9.52 -8.70 -4.80
C PHE A 161 -10.38 -9.89 -5.16
N LEU A 162 -10.18 -10.40 -6.37
CA LEU A 162 -10.85 -11.56 -6.90
C LEU A 162 -9.86 -12.71 -7.06
N ASN A 163 -10.16 -13.84 -6.45
CA ASN A 163 -9.44 -15.09 -6.67
C ASN A 163 -10.06 -15.78 -7.87
N LEU A 164 -9.25 -16.15 -8.85
CA LEU A 164 -9.73 -16.82 -10.07
C LEU A 164 -9.85 -18.34 -9.90
N LYS A 165 -9.61 -18.86 -8.69
CA LYS A 165 -9.76 -20.27 -8.32
C LYS A 165 -10.49 -20.37 -6.99
N GLY A 166 -11.65 -21.02 -6.98
CA GLY A 166 -12.50 -21.14 -5.80
C GLY A 166 -13.44 -19.93 -5.62
N ASP A 167 -13.64 -19.48 -4.38
CA ASP A 167 -14.50 -18.32 -4.08
C ASP A 167 -13.94 -17.08 -4.76
N THR A 168 -14.73 -16.49 -5.65
CA THR A 168 -14.30 -15.37 -6.50
C THR A 168 -13.93 -14.15 -5.67
N PHE A 169 -14.78 -13.70 -4.74
CA PHE A 169 -14.46 -12.59 -3.85
C PHE A 169 -13.52 -13.06 -2.74
N SER A 170 -12.35 -12.44 -2.62
CA SER A 170 -11.38 -12.78 -1.58
C SER A 170 -11.36 -11.74 -0.45
N GLN A 171 -11.22 -10.48 -0.80
CA GLN A 171 -11.13 -9.38 0.17
C GLN A 171 -11.37 -8.03 -0.50
N ASN A 172 -11.68 -7.04 0.33
CA ASN A 172 -11.73 -5.63 -0.04
C ASN A 172 -10.79 -4.82 0.86
N TRP A 173 -10.10 -3.86 0.28
CA TRP A 173 -9.22 -2.94 0.96
C TRP A 173 -9.71 -1.51 0.78
N PHE A 174 -10.10 -0.88 1.85
CA PHE A 174 -10.41 0.55 1.89
C PHE A 174 -9.30 1.32 2.58
N GLY A 175 -8.85 2.41 1.99
CA GLY A 175 -7.78 3.24 2.58
C GLY A 175 -8.03 4.73 2.42
N ILE A 176 -7.66 5.49 3.45
CA ILE A 176 -7.72 6.95 3.48
C ILE A 176 -6.48 7.51 4.18
N GLY A 177 -6.01 8.68 3.77
CA GLY A 177 -4.86 9.28 4.44
C GLY A 177 -4.39 10.57 3.79
N ILE A 178 -3.20 10.97 4.21
CA ILE A 178 -2.52 12.17 3.73
C ILE A 178 -1.13 11.84 3.21
N LYS A 179 -0.66 12.65 2.26
CA LYS A 179 0.72 12.65 1.77
C LYS A 179 1.31 14.03 1.91
N HIS A 180 2.49 14.11 2.53
CA HIS A 180 3.22 15.36 2.71
C HIS A 180 4.49 15.37 1.86
N LYS A 181 4.64 16.37 0.99
CA LYS A 181 5.84 16.59 0.18
C LYS A 181 6.89 17.30 1.03
N VAL A 182 7.93 16.57 1.45
CA VAL A 182 9.07 17.11 2.19
C VAL A 182 10.03 17.85 1.25
N SER A 183 10.33 17.24 0.10
CA SER A 183 11.18 17.81 -0.96
C SER A 183 10.66 17.43 -2.35
N SER A 184 11.37 17.82 -3.41
CA SER A 184 11.07 17.36 -4.77
C SER A 184 11.18 15.84 -4.91
N ALA A 185 12.07 15.22 -4.13
CA ALA A 185 12.36 13.80 -4.19
C ALA A 185 11.59 12.97 -3.14
N VAL A 186 11.20 13.55 -1.99
CA VAL A 186 10.71 12.80 -0.82
C VAL A 186 9.30 13.21 -0.45
N LYS A 187 8.44 12.21 -0.29
CA LYS A 187 7.08 12.33 0.25
C LYS A 187 6.89 11.38 1.43
N LEU A 188 6.25 11.84 2.48
CA LEU A 188 5.79 11.02 3.59
C LEU A 188 4.31 10.71 3.42
N GLN A 189 3.88 9.57 3.91
CA GLN A 189 2.49 9.13 3.90
C GLN A 189 2.09 8.67 5.29
N LEU A 190 0.90 9.08 5.72
CA LEU A 190 0.22 8.54 6.88
C LEU A 190 -1.23 8.26 6.50
N GLY A 191 -1.72 7.07 6.84
CA GLY A 191 -3.08 6.70 6.48
C GLY A 191 -3.64 5.60 7.36
N TYR A 192 -4.94 5.43 7.22
CA TYR A 192 -5.71 4.33 7.76
C TYR A 192 -6.11 3.39 6.62
N HIS A 193 -6.14 2.11 6.91
CA HIS A 193 -6.44 1.05 5.98
C HIS A 193 -7.27 -0.02 6.68
N ASN A 194 -8.42 -0.34 6.10
CA ASN A 194 -9.25 -1.45 6.53
C ASN A 194 -9.18 -2.57 5.50
N ILE A 195 -9.02 -3.80 5.97
CA ILE A 195 -9.00 -5.01 5.17
C ILE A 195 -10.20 -5.86 5.60
N SER A 196 -11.17 -6.02 4.73
CA SER A 196 -12.33 -6.90 4.93
C SER A 196 -12.13 -8.17 4.13
N LEU A 197 -12.11 -9.31 4.81
CA LEU A 197 -11.98 -10.62 4.17
C LEU A 197 -13.35 -11.20 3.82
N ASN A 198 -13.38 -12.12 2.86
CA ASN A 198 -14.53 -12.99 2.67
C ASN A 198 -14.71 -13.85 3.94
N GLY A 199 -15.91 -13.82 4.53
CA GLY A 199 -16.17 -14.51 5.81
C GLY A 199 -16.21 -13.62 7.05
N ALA A 200 -16.29 -12.29 6.87
CA ALA A 200 -16.56 -11.27 7.90
C ALA A 200 -15.36 -10.84 8.78
N ALA A 201 -14.19 -11.43 8.70
CA ALA A 201 -13.00 -10.91 9.41
C ALA A 201 -12.58 -9.54 8.85
N SER A 202 -12.26 -8.60 9.73
CA SER A 202 -11.86 -7.24 9.35
C SER A 202 -10.66 -6.78 10.17
N PHE A 203 -9.66 -6.21 9.50
CA PHE A 203 -8.42 -5.75 10.13
C PHE A 203 -8.21 -4.26 9.90
N ASN A 204 -7.93 -3.55 10.98
CA ASN A 204 -7.62 -2.12 10.95
C ASN A 204 -6.11 -1.91 10.98
N ARG A 205 -5.58 -1.09 10.09
CA ARG A 205 -4.16 -0.87 9.92
C ARG A 205 -3.84 0.62 9.77
N ILE A 206 -2.75 1.04 10.38
CA ILE A 206 -2.12 2.33 10.08
C ILE A 206 -1.04 2.10 9.02
N ILE A 207 -0.95 2.97 8.05
CA ILE A 207 0.14 2.97 7.07
C ILE A 207 1.02 4.18 7.34
N ALA A 208 2.29 3.93 7.65
CA ALA A 208 3.33 4.94 7.72
C ALA A 208 4.34 4.69 6.58
N GLY A 209 4.50 5.64 5.68
CA GLY A 209 5.29 5.41 4.47
C GLY A 209 6.18 6.56 4.06
N ILE A 210 7.24 6.21 3.35
CA ILE A 210 8.13 7.13 2.65
C ILE A 210 8.18 6.76 1.17
N ALA A 211 8.03 7.77 0.30
CA ALA A 211 8.21 7.60 -1.14
C ALA A 211 9.37 8.47 -1.63
N ILE A 212 10.28 7.85 -2.37
CA ILE A 212 11.46 8.51 -2.96
C ILE A 212 11.32 8.48 -4.49
N SER A 213 11.48 9.64 -5.11
CA SER A 213 11.44 9.78 -6.57
C SER A 213 12.73 10.41 -7.07
N THR A 214 13.37 9.78 -8.05
CA THR A 214 14.58 10.31 -8.70
C THR A 214 14.39 10.39 -10.21
N ASN A 215 15.14 11.28 -10.83
CA ASN A 215 15.19 11.43 -12.29
C ASN A 215 16.63 11.22 -12.75
N HIS A 216 16.88 10.15 -13.49
CA HIS A 216 18.20 9.76 -14.02
C HIS A 216 18.37 10.11 -15.50
N MET A 217 17.43 10.83 -16.08
CA MET A 217 17.61 11.33 -17.43
C MET A 217 18.71 12.38 -17.41
N LYS A 218 19.70 12.22 -18.27
CA LYS A 218 20.71 13.27 -18.48
C LYS A 218 19.96 14.52 -18.98
N ASN A 219 20.18 15.65 -18.32
CA ASN A 219 19.81 16.95 -18.90
C ASN A 219 20.63 17.09 -20.18
N LYS A 220 19.96 17.00 -21.30
CA LYS A 220 20.54 17.35 -22.59
C LYS A 220 20.53 18.86 -22.73
#